data_5c0f775cb34c2f1337d4c60fb5232643
#
_entry.id   5c0f775cb34c2f1337d4c60fb5232643
#
_cell.length_a   1.000
_cell.length_b   1.000
_cell.length_c   1.000
_cell.angle_alpha   90.00
_cell.angle_beta   90.00
_cell.angle_gamma   90.00
#
_symmetry.space_group_name_H-M   'P 1'
#
loop_
_entity.id
_entity.type
_entity.pdbx_description
1 polymer ?
#
loop_
_entity_poly.entity_id
_entity_poly.type
_entity_poly.pdbx_seq_one_letter_code
_entity_poly.pdbx_strand_id
1 'polypeptide(L)'
;MEAPGFYTPEEILLLKQYERRNAASVLVDIKLHLGDWSLEDAMAFYREAGFAPARVENEVVRNSMLPGSRLMYWLGTEGIWALRKRWKGDTLSFHDALLSYGHVPLAWVGEEMDRAGQLT
;
A
#
# COMPACT_ATOMS: atom_id res chain seq x y z
N MET A 1 10.40 4.53 -2.08
CA MET A 1 11.42 5.11 -2.98
C MET A 1 12.77 4.60 -2.54
N GLU A 2 13.42 3.84 -3.41
CA GLU A 2 14.78 3.36 -3.16
C GLU A 2 15.75 4.47 -3.61
N ALA A 3 16.05 5.41 -2.70
CA ALA A 3 17.16 6.32 -2.96
C ALA A 3 18.46 5.50 -2.94
N PRO A 4 19.32 5.58 -3.96
CA PRO A 4 20.56 4.85 -3.99
C PRO A 4 21.38 5.12 -2.73
N GLY A 5 21.74 4.06 -1.99
CA GLY A 5 22.58 4.15 -0.81
C GLY A 5 21.86 4.45 0.53
N PHE A 6 20.52 4.58 0.55
CA PHE A 6 19.79 4.76 1.81
C PHE A 6 19.55 3.45 2.55
N TYR A 7 19.26 2.39 1.80
CA TYR A 7 19.02 1.04 2.34
C TYR A 7 20.15 0.08 2.02
N THR A 8 20.43 -0.83 2.94
CA THR A 8 21.30 -1.99 2.68
C THR A 8 20.59 -3.00 1.77
N PRO A 9 21.31 -3.91 1.10
CA PRO A 9 20.70 -4.98 0.32
C PRO A 9 19.71 -5.83 1.11
N GLU A 10 19.98 -6.08 2.38
CA GLU A 10 19.12 -6.85 3.28
C GLU A 10 17.82 -6.09 3.59
N GLU A 11 17.90 -4.79 3.81
CA GLU A 11 16.72 -3.93 4.02
C GLU A 11 15.85 -3.84 2.76
N ILE A 12 16.47 -3.77 1.59
CA ILE A 12 15.75 -3.82 0.31
C ILE A 12 15.01 -5.16 0.17
N LEU A 13 15.64 -6.28 0.53
CA LEU A 13 14.97 -7.59 0.51
C LEU A 13 13.78 -7.62 1.46
N LEU A 14 13.91 -7.07 2.65
CA LEU A 14 12.80 -6.96 3.61
C LEU A 14 11.65 -6.11 3.05
N LEU A 15 11.96 -4.97 2.42
CA LEU A 15 10.94 -4.13 1.77
C LEU A 15 10.17 -4.91 0.70
N LYS A 16 10.86 -5.67 -0.15
CA LYS A 16 10.20 -6.51 -1.17
C LYS A 16 9.33 -7.61 -0.57
N GLN A 17 9.75 -8.19 0.56
CA GLN A 17 8.91 -9.13 1.28
C GLN A 17 7.65 -8.47 1.86
N TYR A 18 7.76 -7.25 2.38
CA TYR A 18 6.61 -6.47 2.85
C TYR A 18 5.64 -6.12 1.72
N GLU A 19 6.15 -5.66 0.57
CA GLU A 19 5.34 -5.38 -0.62
C GLU A 19 4.54 -6.62 -1.06
N ARG A 20 5.20 -7.77 -1.14
CA ARG A 20 4.55 -9.04 -1.47
C ARG A 20 3.45 -9.42 -0.48
N ARG A 21 3.73 -9.28 0.82
CA ARG A 21 2.74 -9.56 1.88
C ARG A 21 1.55 -8.61 1.81
N ASN A 22 1.80 -7.34 1.56
CA ASN A 22 0.73 -6.36 1.39
C ASN A 22 -0.15 -6.70 0.19
N ALA A 23 0.43 -7.03 -0.94
CA ALA A 23 -0.32 -7.45 -2.13
C ALA A 23 -1.19 -8.69 -1.86
N ALA A 24 -0.64 -9.70 -1.18
CA ALA A 24 -1.39 -10.88 -0.78
C ALA A 24 -2.56 -10.52 0.16
N SER A 25 -2.31 -9.63 1.13
CA SER A 25 -3.34 -9.20 2.08
C SER A 25 -4.46 -8.39 1.41
N VAL A 26 -4.16 -7.61 0.38
CA VAL A 26 -5.17 -6.90 -0.43
C VAL A 26 -6.09 -7.88 -1.14
N LEU A 27 -5.52 -8.94 -1.75
CA LEU A 27 -6.30 -9.95 -2.44
C LEU A 27 -7.23 -10.70 -1.47
N VAL A 28 -6.72 -11.07 -0.30
CA VAL A 28 -7.52 -11.70 0.77
C VAL A 28 -8.63 -10.78 1.24
N ASP A 29 -8.34 -9.50 1.48
CA ASP A 29 -9.32 -8.49 1.89
C ASP A 29 -10.50 -8.42 0.90
N ILE A 30 -10.20 -8.29 -0.38
CA ILE A 30 -11.21 -8.23 -1.43
C ILE A 30 -12.02 -9.53 -1.49
N LYS A 31 -11.35 -10.68 -1.55
CA LYS A 31 -12.00 -11.99 -1.73
C LYS A 31 -12.87 -12.41 -0.55
N LEU A 32 -12.44 -12.12 0.68
CA LEU A 32 -13.24 -12.38 1.88
C LEU A 32 -14.52 -11.52 1.90
N HIS A 33 -14.40 -10.22 1.61
CA HIS A 33 -15.53 -9.31 1.78
C HIS A 33 -16.48 -9.29 0.59
N LEU A 34 -16.06 -9.80 -0.58
CA LEU A 34 -16.98 -10.13 -1.67
C LEU A 34 -17.69 -11.47 -1.47
N GLY A 35 -17.28 -12.26 -0.47
CA GLY A 35 -17.84 -13.59 -0.23
C GLY A 35 -17.33 -14.68 -1.17
N ASP A 36 -16.26 -14.38 -1.94
CA ASP A 36 -15.66 -15.35 -2.88
C ASP A 36 -14.86 -16.44 -2.14
N TRP A 37 -14.29 -16.11 -0.97
CA TRP A 37 -13.45 -16.99 -0.16
C TRP A 37 -14.00 -17.17 1.24
N SER A 38 -13.88 -18.39 1.74
CA SER A 38 -14.01 -18.70 3.16
C SER A 38 -12.74 -18.28 3.94
N LEU A 39 -12.80 -18.32 5.26
CA LEU A 39 -11.61 -18.12 6.11
C LEU A 39 -10.56 -19.21 5.83
N GLU A 40 -10.98 -20.41 5.52
CA GLU A 40 -10.10 -21.55 5.20
C GLU A 40 -9.37 -21.32 3.87
N ASP A 41 -10.06 -20.83 2.85
CA ASP A 41 -9.46 -20.47 1.56
C ASP A 41 -8.41 -19.36 1.74
N ALA A 42 -8.73 -18.35 2.53
CA ALA A 42 -7.81 -17.26 2.86
C ALA A 42 -6.55 -17.76 3.62
N MET A 43 -6.74 -18.70 4.56
CA MET A 43 -5.62 -19.34 5.26
C MET A 43 -4.75 -20.17 4.31
N ALA A 44 -5.35 -20.92 3.41
CA ALA A 44 -4.62 -21.70 2.41
C ALA A 44 -3.79 -20.78 1.51
N PHE A 45 -4.39 -19.71 0.99
CA PHE A 45 -3.71 -18.72 0.17
C PHE A 45 -2.52 -18.06 0.89
N TYR A 46 -2.66 -17.68 2.16
CA TYR A 46 -1.54 -17.11 2.92
C TYR A 46 -0.39 -18.09 3.11
N ARG A 47 -0.68 -19.38 3.31
CA ARG A 47 0.36 -20.43 3.39
C ARG A 47 1.11 -20.54 2.07
N GLU A 48 0.42 -20.57 0.94
CA GLU A 48 0.99 -20.61 -0.41
C GLU A 48 1.80 -19.33 -0.70
N ALA A 49 1.34 -18.16 -0.23
CA ALA A 49 2.06 -16.91 -0.33
C ALA A 49 3.30 -16.83 0.60
N GLY A 50 3.60 -17.88 1.37
CA GLY A 50 4.78 -17.99 2.19
C GLY A 50 4.72 -17.22 3.51
N PHE A 51 3.52 -17.03 4.05
CA PHE A 51 3.38 -16.53 5.42
C PHE A 51 3.77 -17.62 6.42
N ALA A 52 4.42 -17.21 7.51
CA ALA A 52 4.76 -18.14 8.59
C ALA A 52 3.46 -18.73 9.19
N PRO A 53 3.36 -20.07 9.37
CA PRO A 53 2.14 -20.72 9.85
C PRO A 53 1.54 -20.09 11.10
N ALA A 54 2.39 -19.70 12.04
CA ALA A 54 1.97 -19.05 13.29
C ALA A 54 1.31 -17.67 13.11
N ARG A 55 1.42 -17.06 11.92
CA ARG A 55 0.82 -15.74 11.59
C ARG A 55 -0.44 -15.84 10.76
N VAL A 56 -0.66 -16.96 10.06
CA VAL A 56 -1.73 -17.11 9.08
C VAL A 56 -3.10 -16.84 9.70
N GLU A 57 -3.41 -17.49 10.82
CA GLU A 57 -4.70 -17.33 11.50
C GLU A 57 -4.94 -15.88 11.93
N ASN A 58 -3.96 -15.26 12.58
CA ASN A 58 -4.06 -13.87 13.02
C ASN A 58 -4.24 -12.89 11.85
N GLU A 59 -3.58 -13.12 10.72
CA GLU A 59 -3.72 -12.25 9.53
C GLU A 59 -5.11 -12.41 8.89
N VAL A 60 -5.64 -13.63 8.83
CA VAL A 60 -7.01 -13.86 8.32
C VAL A 60 -8.05 -13.21 9.24
N VAL A 61 -7.95 -13.41 10.55
CA VAL A 61 -8.85 -12.76 11.53
C VAL A 61 -8.80 -11.25 11.40
N ARG A 62 -7.61 -10.64 11.33
CA ARG A 62 -7.48 -9.19 11.15
C ARG A 62 -8.12 -8.69 9.86
N ASN A 63 -7.95 -9.42 8.75
CA ASN A 63 -8.57 -9.06 7.49
C ASN A 63 -10.10 -9.17 7.56
N SER A 64 -10.63 -10.22 8.18
CA SER A 64 -12.08 -10.41 8.29
C SER A 64 -12.79 -9.34 9.14
N MET A 65 -12.08 -8.76 10.11
CA MET A 65 -12.63 -7.76 11.02
C MET A 65 -12.64 -6.32 10.45
N LEU A 66 -11.82 -6.02 9.46
CA LEU A 66 -11.57 -4.67 8.97
C LEU A 66 -11.67 -4.61 7.44
N PRO A 67 -12.90 -4.65 6.88
CA PRO A 67 -13.13 -4.58 5.43
C PRO A 67 -12.45 -3.39 4.78
N GLY A 68 -11.70 -3.63 3.68
CA GLY A 68 -11.05 -2.59 2.90
C GLY A 68 -9.77 -2.01 3.52
N SER A 69 -9.41 -2.44 4.74
CA SER A 69 -8.26 -1.86 5.44
C SER A 69 -6.92 -2.12 4.72
N ARG A 70 -6.78 -3.27 4.07
CA ARG A 70 -5.58 -3.62 3.30
C ARG A 70 -5.58 -2.96 1.93
N LEU A 71 -6.74 -2.93 1.30
CA LEU A 71 -6.94 -2.24 0.02
C LEU A 71 -6.61 -0.75 0.14
N MET A 72 -6.98 -0.12 1.24
CA MET A 72 -6.72 1.29 1.53
C MET A 72 -5.23 1.65 1.47
N TYR A 73 -4.36 0.82 2.04
CA TYR A 73 -2.90 1.03 1.97
C TYR A 73 -2.37 0.92 0.55
N TRP A 74 -2.85 -0.04 -0.22
CA TRP A 74 -2.46 -0.20 -1.61
C TRP A 74 -2.89 1.00 -2.46
N LEU A 75 -4.15 1.38 -2.40
CA LEU A 75 -4.70 2.53 -3.14
C LEU A 75 -3.99 3.84 -2.77
N GLY A 76 -3.68 4.04 -1.49
CA GLY A 76 -2.92 5.20 -1.05
C GLY A 76 -1.52 5.25 -1.66
N THR A 77 -0.82 4.11 -1.67
CA THR A 77 0.52 4.00 -2.28
C THR A 77 0.48 4.28 -3.78
N GLU A 78 -0.43 3.66 -4.51
CA GLU A 78 -0.60 3.87 -5.96
C GLU A 78 -0.98 5.32 -6.28
N GLY A 79 -1.87 5.92 -5.49
CA GLY A 79 -2.26 7.31 -5.66
C GLY A 79 -1.09 8.29 -5.43
N ILE A 80 -0.28 8.07 -4.39
CA ILE A 80 0.93 8.89 -4.14
C ILE A 80 1.92 8.73 -5.28
N TRP A 81 2.15 7.51 -5.79
CA TRP A 81 3.00 7.28 -6.94
C TRP A 81 2.48 7.96 -8.22
N ALA A 82 1.16 7.94 -8.43
CA ALA A 82 0.54 8.63 -9.56
C ALA A 82 0.79 10.14 -9.49
N LEU A 83 0.63 10.76 -8.32
CA LEU A 83 0.94 12.17 -8.12
C LEU A 83 2.44 12.46 -8.34
N ARG A 84 3.30 11.60 -7.78
CA ARG A 84 4.76 11.77 -7.93
C ARG A 84 5.22 11.72 -9.39
N LYS A 85 4.63 10.86 -10.21
CA LYS A 85 4.93 10.77 -11.65
C LYS A 85 4.56 12.04 -12.42
N ARG A 86 3.52 12.73 -11.98
CA ARG A 86 3.02 13.97 -12.57
C ARG A 86 3.72 15.22 -12.00
N TRP A 87 4.42 15.09 -10.88
CA TRP A 87 5.07 16.22 -10.20
C TRP A 87 6.19 16.84 -11.04
N LYS A 88 6.15 18.17 -11.22
CA LYS A 88 7.14 18.92 -12.02
C LYS A 88 8.47 19.17 -11.32
N GLY A 89 8.51 19.07 -9.98
CA GLY A 89 9.70 19.32 -9.18
C GLY A 89 10.53 18.05 -8.89
N ASP A 90 11.52 18.22 -8.05
CA ASP A 90 12.34 17.12 -7.53
C ASP A 90 11.58 16.29 -6.46
N THR A 91 12.24 15.27 -5.95
CA THR A 91 11.64 14.36 -4.96
C THR A 91 11.41 15.03 -3.61
N LEU A 92 12.32 15.88 -3.16
CA LEU A 92 12.21 16.54 -1.87
C LEU A 92 11.04 17.52 -1.86
N SER A 93 10.95 18.38 -2.88
CA SER A 93 9.83 19.33 -3.03
C SER A 93 8.47 18.65 -3.15
N PHE A 94 8.42 17.45 -3.78
CA PHE A 94 7.19 16.64 -3.79
C PHE A 94 6.80 16.20 -2.38
N HIS A 95 7.75 15.68 -1.59
CA HIS A 95 7.46 15.23 -0.24
C HIS A 95 7.00 16.37 0.65
N ASP A 96 7.69 17.52 0.59
CA ASP A 96 7.32 18.70 1.36
C ASP A 96 5.91 19.20 1.01
N ALA A 97 5.59 19.27 -0.28
CA ALA A 97 4.27 19.65 -0.74
C ALA A 97 3.21 18.63 -0.29
N LEU A 98 3.43 17.33 -0.50
CA LEU A 98 2.48 16.29 -0.10
C LEU A 98 2.19 16.32 1.39
N LEU A 99 3.22 16.43 2.22
CA LEU A 99 3.09 16.42 3.67
C LEU A 99 2.44 17.71 4.21
N SER A 100 2.61 18.85 3.51
CA SER A 100 2.01 20.12 3.91
C SER A 100 0.48 20.13 3.91
N TYR A 101 -0.15 19.24 3.12
CA TYR A 101 -1.62 19.10 3.09
C TYR A 101 -2.18 18.39 4.33
N GLY A 102 -1.35 17.68 5.09
CA GLY A 102 -1.78 16.96 6.29
C GLY A 102 -2.73 15.79 5.99
N HIS A 103 -3.70 15.57 6.86
CA HIS A 103 -4.62 14.43 6.80
C HIS A 103 -5.88 14.77 6.00
N VAL A 104 -5.74 14.85 4.70
CA VAL A 104 -6.85 15.06 3.76
C VAL A 104 -6.91 13.95 2.71
N PRO A 105 -8.06 13.71 2.09
CA PRO A 105 -8.18 12.72 1.02
C PRO A 105 -7.18 13.01 -0.11
N LEU A 106 -6.50 11.98 -0.58
CA LEU A 106 -5.46 12.11 -1.61
C LEU A 106 -6.00 12.68 -2.94
N ALA A 107 -7.27 12.44 -3.25
CA ALA A 107 -7.92 13.03 -4.41
C ALA A 107 -7.92 14.57 -4.33
N TRP A 108 -8.22 15.12 -3.16
CA TRP A 108 -8.20 16.58 -2.94
C TRP A 108 -6.78 17.15 -3.03
N VAL A 109 -5.79 16.43 -2.51
CA VAL A 109 -4.39 16.82 -2.68
C VAL A 109 -4.03 16.92 -4.17
N GLY A 110 -4.44 15.94 -4.96
CA GLY A 110 -4.21 15.93 -6.39
C GLY A 110 -4.89 17.11 -7.11
N GLU A 111 -6.13 17.42 -6.76
CA GLU A 111 -6.86 18.56 -7.30
C GLU A 111 -6.18 19.91 -6.95
N GLU A 112 -5.73 20.08 -5.71
CA GLU A 112 -5.04 21.29 -5.29
C GLU A 112 -3.67 21.44 -5.96
N MET A 113 -2.90 20.36 -6.06
CA MET A 113 -1.61 20.36 -6.78
C MET A 113 -1.80 20.70 -8.28
N ASP A 114 -2.88 20.20 -8.88
CA ASP A 114 -3.21 20.48 -10.29
C ASP A 114 -3.61 21.94 -10.48
N ARG A 115 -4.48 22.45 -9.61
CA ARG A 115 -4.90 23.86 -9.58
C ARG A 115 -3.72 24.83 -9.38
N ALA A 116 -2.75 24.41 -8.55
CA ALA A 116 -1.51 25.15 -8.34
C ALA A 116 -0.51 25.05 -9.49
N GLY A 117 -0.82 24.28 -10.55
CA GLY A 117 0.05 24.09 -11.70
C GLY A 117 1.31 23.28 -11.42
N GLN A 118 1.31 22.49 -10.34
CA GLN A 118 2.45 21.69 -9.88
C GLN A 118 2.53 20.31 -10.56
N LEU A 119 1.45 19.88 -11.21
CA LEU A 119 1.37 18.61 -11.93
C LEU A 119 1.40 18.81 -13.44
N THR A 120 1.89 17.77 -14.15
CA THR A 120 1.85 17.67 -15.63
C THR A 120 0.60 16.96 -16.09
#